data_4aaf901c163b4bb04fd0e03b188b33ab
#
_entry.id   4aaf901c163b4bb04fd0e03b188b33ab
#
_cell.length_a   1.000
_cell.length_b   1.000
_cell.length_c   1.000
_cell.angle_alpha   90.00
_cell.angle_beta   90.00
_cell.angle_gamma   90.00
#
_symmetry.space_group_name_H-M   'P 1'
#
loop_
_entity.id
_entity.type
_entity.pdbx_description
1 polymer ?
#
loop_
_entity_poly.entity_id
_entity_poly.type
_entity_poly.pdbx_seq_one_letter_code
_entity_poly.pdbx_strand_id
1 'polypeptide(L)'
;MKSPQDEGRRLRVLIIEDDLDIAEPLQFGLEMEGFEVLHAPDGERGLELARTAQPDIVLLDILLPGVDGFSLLRTLRAESTVPIIMVTARGQELDRVMGLELGADDYVVKPFSFRELLARIKAVLRRQELAGGQGGSLLRVGELSLDRARRQAWLKGVPLRLSAREFRLLEVLMLNAGQALSRQHLLDAVWGPDWVGDPHTLEVHIRWLREKIEEDPAQPRYIVTVRGYGYRLEAP
;
A
#
# COMPACT_ATOMS: atom_id res chain seq x y z
N MET A 1 1.37 10.33 -22.87
CA MET A 1 0.51 9.57 -23.82
C MET A 1 0.28 8.21 -23.18
N LYS A 2 -0.97 7.90 -22.79
CA LYS A 2 -1.35 6.54 -22.39
C LYS A 2 -1.13 5.63 -23.59
N SER A 3 -0.54 4.48 -23.37
CA SER A 3 -0.44 3.47 -24.44
C SER A 3 -1.84 3.02 -24.87
N PRO A 4 -2.08 2.72 -26.15
CA PRO A 4 -3.38 2.31 -26.67
C PRO A 4 -3.95 1.00 -26.07
N GLN A 5 -3.19 0.34 -25.19
CA GLN A 5 -3.59 -0.91 -24.51
C GLN A 5 -4.25 -0.69 -23.14
N ASP A 6 -4.28 0.54 -22.62
CA ASP A 6 -4.87 0.85 -21.30
C ASP A 6 -6.32 1.40 -21.37
N GLU A 7 -6.81 1.69 -22.57
CA GLU A 7 -8.20 2.11 -22.78
C GLU A 7 -9.11 0.89 -22.87
N GLY A 8 -9.63 0.43 -21.72
CA GLY A 8 -10.66 -0.60 -21.65
C GLY A 8 -10.39 -1.78 -20.71
N ARG A 9 -9.24 -1.89 -20.07
CA ARG A 9 -9.00 -2.94 -19.06
C ARG A 9 -9.79 -2.62 -17.80
N ARG A 10 -10.65 -3.55 -17.37
CA ARG A 10 -11.28 -3.49 -16.06
C ARG A 10 -10.22 -3.71 -14.99
N LEU A 11 -10.27 -2.90 -13.93
CA LEU A 11 -9.40 -3.09 -12.76
C LEU A 11 -9.78 -4.39 -12.05
N ARG A 12 -8.78 -5.17 -11.68
CA ARG A 12 -8.93 -6.51 -11.14
C ARG A 12 -8.78 -6.50 -9.63
N VAL A 13 -9.79 -7.01 -8.92
CA VAL A 13 -9.81 -7.18 -7.47
C VAL A 13 -9.66 -8.66 -7.15
N LEU A 14 -8.69 -9.04 -6.33
CA LEU A 14 -8.58 -10.38 -5.77
C LEU A 14 -9.13 -10.36 -4.34
N ILE A 15 -10.15 -11.19 -4.08
CA ILE A 15 -10.72 -11.43 -2.75
C ILE A 15 -10.14 -12.74 -2.23
N ILE A 16 -9.51 -12.71 -1.05
CA ILE A 16 -9.01 -13.91 -0.33
C ILE A 16 -9.83 -13.99 0.95
N GLU A 17 -10.86 -14.82 0.94
CA GLU A 17 -11.90 -14.94 1.97
C GLU A 17 -12.49 -16.35 1.89
N ASP A 18 -12.55 -17.08 2.99
CA ASP A 18 -13.11 -18.44 3.04
C ASP A 18 -14.63 -18.46 3.24
N ASP A 19 -15.17 -17.40 3.85
CA ASP A 19 -16.63 -17.28 4.08
C ASP A 19 -17.33 -16.80 2.80
N LEU A 20 -18.09 -17.72 2.17
CA LEU A 20 -18.88 -17.42 0.96
C LEU A 20 -19.99 -16.40 1.22
N ASP A 21 -20.55 -16.36 2.43
CA ASP A 21 -21.59 -15.39 2.80
C ASP A 21 -21.05 -13.95 2.78
N ILE A 22 -19.74 -13.80 2.85
CA ILE A 22 -19.03 -12.52 2.71
C ILE A 22 -18.50 -12.34 1.28
N ALA A 23 -17.87 -13.37 0.72
CA ALA A 23 -17.20 -13.29 -0.58
C ALA A 23 -18.18 -13.05 -1.74
N GLU A 24 -19.30 -13.79 -1.81
CA GLU A 24 -20.28 -13.69 -2.91
C GLU A 24 -20.94 -12.31 -3.01
N PRO A 25 -21.48 -11.71 -1.92
CA PRO A 25 -22.02 -10.35 -1.97
C PRO A 25 -20.97 -9.30 -2.34
N LEU A 26 -19.72 -9.47 -1.88
CA LEU A 26 -18.63 -8.56 -2.25
C LEU A 26 -18.29 -8.69 -3.73
N GLN A 27 -18.17 -9.92 -4.24
CA GLN A 27 -17.91 -10.16 -5.66
C GLN A 27 -19.00 -9.51 -6.52
N PHE A 28 -20.27 -9.83 -6.24
CA PHE A 28 -21.41 -9.26 -6.97
C PHE A 28 -21.40 -7.72 -6.95
N GLY A 29 -21.21 -7.12 -5.76
CA GLY A 29 -21.17 -5.67 -5.61
C GLY A 29 -20.04 -5.01 -6.40
N LEU A 30 -18.84 -5.60 -6.37
CA LEU A 30 -17.68 -5.08 -7.10
C LEU A 30 -17.82 -5.24 -8.62
N GLU A 31 -18.38 -6.36 -9.08
CA GLU A 31 -18.68 -6.57 -10.51
C GLU A 31 -19.69 -5.53 -11.03
N MET A 32 -20.71 -5.19 -10.24
CA MET A 32 -21.67 -4.13 -10.57
C MET A 32 -21.03 -2.74 -10.63
N GLU A 33 -19.95 -2.51 -9.89
CA GLU A 33 -19.13 -1.30 -9.95
C GLU A 33 -18.09 -1.31 -11.09
N GLY A 34 -18.07 -2.36 -11.91
CA GLY A 34 -17.25 -2.46 -13.11
C GLY A 34 -15.87 -3.09 -12.91
N PHE A 35 -15.59 -3.68 -11.75
CA PHE A 35 -14.36 -4.43 -11.51
C PHE A 35 -14.42 -5.84 -12.13
N GLU A 36 -13.26 -6.39 -12.48
CA GLU A 36 -13.07 -7.83 -12.68
C GLU A 36 -12.71 -8.43 -11.32
N VAL A 37 -13.45 -9.43 -10.84
CA VAL A 37 -13.25 -9.98 -9.51
C VAL A 37 -12.76 -11.41 -9.58
N LEU A 38 -11.70 -11.71 -8.84
CA LEU A 38 -11.17 -13.05 -8.61
C LEU A 38 -11.40 -13.41 -7.15
N HIS A 39 -11.79 -14.65 -6.90
CA HIS A 39 -11.98 -15.17 -5.55
C HIS A 39 -11.06 -16.34 -5.25
N ALA A 40 -10.45 -16.32 -4.08
CA ALA A 40 -9.68 -17.42 -3.50
C ALA A 40 -10.25 -17.76 -2.13
N PRO A 41 -10.65 -19.03 -1.89
CA PRO A 41 -11.22 -19.44 -0.61
C PRO A 41 -10.16 -19.71 0.47
N ASP A 42 -8.89 -19.65 0.12
CA ASP A 42 -7.77 -19.91 1.02
C ASP A 42 -6.50 -19.15 0.59
N GLY A 43 -5.50 -19.17 1.47
CA GLY A 43 -4.25 -18.46 1.26
C GLY A 43 -3.38 -19.02 0.14
N GLU A 44 -3.40 -20.33 -0.11
CA GLU A 44 -2.59 -20.97 -1.16
C GLU A 44 -3.10 -20.55 -2.54
N ARG A 45 -4.41 -20.65 -2.75
CA ARG A 45 -5.06 -20.17 -3.96
C ARG A 45 -4.93 -18.67 -4.13
N GLY A 46 -4.97 -17.91 -3.03
CA GLY A 46 -4.73 -16.47 -3.00
C GLY A 46 -3.35 -16.09 -3.53
N LEU A 47 -2.29 -16.76 -3.07
CA LEU A 47 -0.93 -16.55 -3.56
C LEU A 47 -0.79 -16.91 -5.03
N GLU A 48 -1.35 -18.04 -5.45
CA GLU A 48 -1.31 -18.45 -6.86
C GLU A 48 -1.95 -17.39 -7.77
N LEU A 49 -3.17 -16.93 -7.41
CA LEU A 49 -3.86 -15.91 -8.19
C LEU A 49 -3.16 -14.56 -8.15
N ALA A 50 -2.58 -14.17 -7.02
CA ALA A 50 -1.80 -12.93 -6.94
C ALA A 50 -0.60 -12.93 -7.89
N ARG A 51 0.07 -14.08 -8.06
CA ARG A 51 1.22 -14.25 -8.97
C ARG A 51 0.82 -14.32 -10.44
N THR A 52 -0.25 -15.08 -10.75
CA THR A 52 -0.61 -15.41 -12.14
C THR A 52 -1.53 -14.40 -12.78
N ALA A 53 -2.48 -13.86 -12.01
CA ALA A 53 -3.50 -12.96 -12.51
C ALA A 53 -3.15 -11.48 -12.39
N GLN A 54 -2.11 -11.12 -11.64
CA GLN A 54 -1.65 -9.74 -11.44
C GLN A 54 -2.80 -8.77 -11.09
N PRO A 55 -3.48 -8.95 -9.95
CA PRO A 55 -4.57 -8.09 -9.54
C PRO A 55 -4.08 -6.64 -9.31
N ASP A 56 -4.97 -5.68 -9.48
CA ASP A 56 -4.70 -4.27 -9.20
C ASP A 56 -4.87 -3.95 -7.71
N ILE A 57 -5.60 -4.78 -6.96
CA ILE A 57 -5.78 -4.69 -5.50
C ILE A 57 -6.17 -6.06 -4.93
N VAL A 58 -5.76 -6.33 -3.69
CA VAL A 58 -6.10 -7.54 -2.93
C VAL A 58 -6.92 -7.15 -1.70
N LEU A 59 -8.04 -7.83 -1.47
CA LEU A 59 -8.77 -7.85 -0.22
C LEU A 59 -8.40 -9.14 0.50
N LEU A 60 -7.87 -9.05 1.71
CA LEU A 60 -7.32 -10.19 2.43
C LEU A 60 -7.98 -10.34 3.81
N ASP A 61 -8.66 -11.44 4.06
CA ASP A 61 -9.03 -11.79 5.44
C ASP A 61 -7.82 -12.27 6.23
N ILE A 62 -7.79 -11.88 7.51
CA ILE A 62 -6.78 -12.35 8.47
C ILE A 62 -7.10 -13.78 8.94
N LEU A 63 -8.38 -14.10 9.07
CA LEU A 63 -8.85 -15.35 9.66
C LEU A 63 -9.11 -16.42 8.60
N LEU A 64 -8.08 -16.79 7.84
CA LEU A 64 -8.17 -17.85 6.86
C LEU A 64 -7.90 -19.22 7.50
N PRO A 65 -8.58 -20.29 7.08
CA PRO A 65 -8.27 -21.63 7.54
C PRO A 65 -6.88 -22.07 7.07
N GLY A 66 -6.10 -22.65 7.97
CA GLY A 66 -4.83 -23.29 7.67
C GLY A 66 -3.63 -22.36 7.51
N VAL A 67 -3.82 -21.09 7.18
CA VAL A 67 -2.76 -20.10 7.02
C VAL A 67 -3.09 -18.83 7.80
N ASP A 68 -2.15 -18.38 8.62
CA ASP A 68 -2.27 -17.07 9.27
C ASP A 68 -2.22 -15.94 8.21
N GLY A 69 -3.26 -15.12 8.13
CA GLY A 69 -3.37 -14.03 7.17
C GLY A 69 -2.23 -13.02 7.23
N PHE A 70 -1.61 -12.85 8.40
CA PHE A 70 -0.41 -12.02 8.53
C PHE A 70 0.82 -12.66 7.84
N SER A 71 0.96 -13.97 7.92
CA SER A 71 2.01 -14.70 7.20
C SER A 71 1.81 -14.63 5.69
N LEU A 72 0.55 -14.71 5.24
CA LEU A 72 0.19 -14.51 3.84
C LEU A 72 0.50 -13.09 3.37
N LEU A 73 0.15 -12.07 4.16
CA LEU A 73 0.49 -10.68 3.89
C LEU A 73 2.01 -10.48 3.73
N ARG A 74 2.82 -11.04 4.63
CA ARG A 74 4.29 -10.98 4.52
C ARG A 74 4.79 -11.59 3.22
N THR A 75 4.26 -12.76 2.84
CA THR A 75 4.64 -13.46 1.60
C THR A 75 4.27 -12.61 0.38
N LEU A 76 3.05 -12.09 0.33
CA LEU A 76 2.59 -11.19 -0.75
C LEU A 76 3.48 -9.95 -0.85
N ARG A 77 3.86 -9.36 0.29
CA ARG A 77 4.75 -8.18 0.32
C ARG A 77 6.18 -8.47 -0.08
N ALA A 78 6.69 -9.67 0.19
CA ALA A 78 8.01 -10.08 -0.27
C ALA A 78 8.07 -10.22 -1.81
N GLU A 79 6.94 -10.51 -2.45
CA GLU A 79 6.87 -10.83 -3.87
C GLU A 79 6.23 -9.71 -4.72
N SER A 80 5.37 -8.86 -4.13
CA SER A 80 4.55 -7.90 -4.88
C SER A 80 4.37 -6.58 -4.16
N THR A 81 4.20 -5.52 -4.95
CA THR A 81 3.83 -4.16 -4.51
C THR A 81 2.33 -3.88 -4.68
N VAL A 82 1.53 -4.90 -5.01
CA VAL A 82 0.08 -4.77 -5.17
C VAL A 82 -0.53 -4.20 -3.87
N PRO A 83 -1.46 -3.23 -3.95
CA PRO A 83 -2.17 -2.76 -2.77
C PRO A 83 -2.95 -3.88 -2.10
N ILE A 84 -2.89 -3.93 -0.75
CA ILE A 84 -3.64 -4.91 0.04
C ILE A 84 -4.47 -4.17 1.09
N ILE A 85 -5.78 -4.40 1.07
CA ILE A 85 -6.69 -4.00 2.15
C ILE A 85 -6.98 -5.25 2.98
N MET A 86 -6.67 -5.18 4.27
CA MET A 86 -7.05 -6.27 5.19
C MET A 86 -8.50 -6.14 5.59
N VAL A 87 -9.23 -7.24 5.54
CA VAL A 87 -10.63 -7.34 5.96
C VAL A 87 -10.68 -8.31 7.14
N THR A 88 -11.07 -7.88 8.34
CA THR A 88 -10.92 -8.71 9.53
C THR A 88 -12.05 -8.53 10.53
N ALA A 89 -12.44 -9.62 11.20
CA ALA A 89 -13.32 -9.58 12.37
C ALA A 89 -12.60 -9.16 13.66
N ARG A 90 -11.25 -9.14 13.66
CA ARG A 90 -10.45 -8.71 14.81
C ARG A 90 -10.33 -7.20 14.83
N GLY A 91 -11.14 -6.55 15.67
CA GLY A 91 -11.12 -5.10 15.89
C GLY A 91 -10.18 -4.66 17.00
N GLN A 92 -9.24 -5.50 17.46
CA GLN A 92 -8.27 -5.08 18.47
C GLN A 92 -7.23 -4.15 17.83
N GLU A 93 -6.92 -3.07 18.51
CA GLU A 93 -5.95 -2.06 18.08
C GLU A 93 -4.59 -2.68 17.71
N LEU A 94 -4.19 -3.74 18.43
CA LEU A 94 -2.98 -4.51 18.16
C LEU A 94 -3.00 -5.22 16.79
N ASP A 95 -4.13 -5.80 16.36
CA ASP A 95 -4.22 -6.49 15.06
C ASP A 95 -4.19 -5.49 13.91
N ARG A 96 -4.74 -4.27 14.11
CA ARG A 96 -4.67 -3.16 13.16
C ARG A 96 -3.24 -2.67 12.99
N VAL A 97 -2.56 -2.43 14.09
CA VAL A 97 -1.15 -2.01 14.12
C VAL A 97 -0.31 -3.09 13.45
N MET A 98 -0.45 -4.36 13.81
CA MET A 98 0.29 -5.46 13.19
C MET A 98 0.02 -5.58 11.68
N GLY A 99 -1.22 -5.46 11.22
CA GLY A 99 -1.54 -5.53 9.77
C GLY A 99 -0.88 -4.40 8.97
N LEU A 100 -0.96 -3.19 9.49
CA LEU A 100 -0.28 -2.03 8.90
C LEU A 100 1.24 -2.16 9.04
N GLU A 101 1.74 -2.67 10.17
CA GLU A 101 3.15 -2.99 10.40
C GLU A 101 3.68 -4.05 9.45
N LEU A 102 2.88 -4.97 8.98
CA LEU A 102 3.25 -5.98 7.99
C LEU A 102 3.09 -5.50 6.55
N GLY A 103 2.70 -4.24 6.34
CA GLY A 103 2.67 -3.59 5.03
C GLY A 103 1.31 -3.59 4.33
N ALA A 104 0.20 -3.78 5.04
CA ALA A 104 -1.13 -3.53 4.49
C ALA A 104 -1.31 -2.04 4.15
N ASP A 105 -2.01 -1.73 3.07
CA ASP A 105 -2.25 -0.36 2.63
C ASP A 105 -3.44 0.29 3.34
N ASP A 106 -4.40 -0.52 3.76
CA ASP A 106 -5.55 -0.12 4.57
C ASP A 106 -6.13 -1.38 5.26
N TYR A 107 -7.10 -1.18 6.14
CA TYR A 107 -7.84 -2.28 6.76
C TYR A 107 -9.30 -1.89 6.97
N VAL A 108 -10.16 -2.90 7.03
CA VAL A 108 -11.60 -2.77 7.29
C VAL A 108 -12.01 -3.80 8.34
N VAL A 109 -12.74 -3.36 9.35
CA VAL A 109 -13.23 -4.24 10.43
C VAL A 109 -14.62 -4.76 10.09
N LYS A 110 -14.82 -6.08 10.15
CA LYS A 110 -16.14 -6.74 10.06
C LYS A 110 -16.96 -6.48 11.33
N PRO A 111 -18.26 -6.15 11.25
CA PRO A 111 -19.05 -5.96 10.03
C PRO A 111 -18.82 -4.56 9.42
N PHE A 112 -18.71 -4.49 8.11
CA PHE A 112 -18.54 -3.25 7.36
C PHE A 112 -19.66 -3.06 6.33
N SER A 113 -19.86 -1.83 5.88
CA SER A 113 -20.74 -1.57 4.75
C SER A 113 -20.00 -1.74 3.42
N PHE A 114 -20.66 -2.28 2.40
CA PHE A 114 -20.09 -2.34 1.05
C PHE A 114 -19.62 -0.96 0.55
N ARG A 115 -20.40 0.09 0.87
CA ARG A 115 -20.06 1.48 0.50
C ARG A 115 -18.73 1.93 1.13
N GLU A 116 -18.48 1.56 2.38
CA GLU A 116 -17.21 1.88 3.06
C GLU A 116 -16.04 1.19 2.38
N LEU A 117 -16.13 -0.13 2.17
CA LEU A 117 -15.08 -0.91 1.51
C LEU A 117 -14.81 -0.38 0.10
N LEU A 118 -15.87 -0.12 -0.68
CA LEU A 118 -15.75 0.44 -2.03
C LEU A 118 -15.05 1.80 -2.04
N ALA A 119 -15.38 2.68 -1.09
CA ALA A 119 -14.72 3.97 -0.95
C ALA A 119 -13.22 3.81 -0.68
N ARG A 120 -12.83 2.86 0.17
CA ARG A 120 -11.42 2.55 0.47
C ARG A 120 -10.70 1.95 -0.75
N ILE A 121 -11.31 1.01 -1.45
CA ILE A 121 -10.78 0.45 -2.71
C ILE A 121 -10.52 1.57 -3.72
N LYS A 122 -11.54 2.40 -3.99
CA LYS A 122 -11.42 3.54 -4.93
C LYS A 122 -10.35 4.55 -4.47
N ALA A 123 -10.23 4.80 -3.16
CA ALA A 123 -9.21 5.69 -2.62
C ALA A 123 -7.79 5.12 -2.80
N VAL A 124 -7.60 3.82 -2.58
CA VAL A 124 -6.31 3.16 -2.78
C VAL A 124 -5.93 3.14 -4.26
N LEU A 125 -6.85 2.78 -5.16
CA LEU A 125 -6.60 2.73 -6.62
C LEU A 125 -6.36 4.13 -7.21
N ARG A 126 -7.19 5.13 -6.86
CA ARG A 126 -7.01 6.54 -7.31
C ARG A 126 -5.65 7.10 -6.95
N ARG A 127 -5.12 6.75 -5.78
CA ARG A 127 -3.77 7.17 -5.37
C ARG A 127 -2.69 6.61 -6.29
N GLN A 128 -2.93 5.45 -6.91
CA GLN A 128 -2.03 4.90 -7.94
C GLN A 128 -2.09 5.73 -9.23
N GLU A 129 -3.28 6.17 -9.65
CA GLU A 129 -3.45 6.97 -10.87
C GLU A 129 -2.89 8.39 -10.73
N LEU A 130 -3.11 9.05 -9.58
CA LEU A 130 -2.60 10.40 -9.31
C LEU A 130 -1.07 10.46 -9.20
N ALA A 131 -0.40 9.35 -8.92
CA ALA A 131 1.06 9.25 -8.98
C ALA A 131 1.61 9.32 -10.41
N GLY A 132 0.76 9.18 -11.44
CA GLY A 132 1.12 9.26 -12.87
C GLY A 132 1.07 10.66 -13.50
N GLY A 133 0.67 11.72 -12.78
CA GLY A 133 0.41 13.06 -13.34
C GLY A 133 1.57 14.06 -13.19
N GLN A 134 2.03 14.58 -14.30
CA GLN A 134 2.79 15.80 -14.60
C GLN A 134 3.98 16.20 -13.69
N GLY A 135 5.17 16.01 -14.24
CA GLY A 135 6.48 16.39 -13.75
C GLY A 135 7.43 15.22 -13.86
N GLY A 136 8.55 15.30 -14.53
CA GLY A 136 9.49 14.24 -14.91
C GLY A 136 9.35 12.93 -14.14
N SER A 137 9.11 11.84 -14.84
CA SER A 137 8.81 10.53 -14.23
C SER A 137 9.85 10.06 -13.21
N LEU A 138 11.07 10.53 -13.34
CA LEU A 138 12.24 10.14 -12.54
C LEU A 138 12.61 11.23 -11.53
N LEU A 139 12.43 10.96 -10.25
CA LEU A 139 12.95 11.76 -9.14
C LEU A 139 14.33 11.25 -8.74
N ARG A 140 15.22 12.17 -8.31
CA ARG A 140 16.54 11.83 -7.78
C ARG A 140 16.91 12.70 -6.59
N VAL A 141 17.40 12.05 -5.51
CA VAL A 141 17.92 12.73 -4.32
C VAL A 141 19.15 11.94 -3.85
N GLY A 142 20.34 12.50 -4.06
CA GLY A 142 21.58 11.75 -3.87
C GLY A 142 21.62 10.49 -4.74
N GLU A 143 21.82 9.33 -4.12
CA GLU A 143 21.85 8.03 -4.80
C GLU A 143 20.47 7.35 -4.87
N LEU A 144 19.43 7.95 -4.26
CA LEU A 144 18.04 7.52 -4.40
C LEU A 144 17.47 7.97 -5.75
N SER A 145 16.80 7.07 -6.45
CA SER A 145 16.00 7.39 -7.63
C SER A 145 14.65 6.69 -7.56
N LEU A 146 13.61 7.34 -8.06
CA LEU A 146 12.24 6.85 -8.04
C LEU A 146 11.57 7.20 -9.38
N ASP A 147 11.16 6.18 -10.12
CA ASP A 147 10.37 6.32 -11.35
C ASP A 147 8.88 6.21 -11.00
N ARG A 148 8.20 7.35 -11.12
CA ARG A 148 6.78 7.49 -10.80
C ARG A 148 5.89 6.70 -11.78
N ALA A 149 6.29 6.66 -13.07
CA ALA A 149 5.52 5.98 -14.11
C ALA A 149 5.61 4.46 -13.98
N ARG A 150 6.81 3.95 -13.65
CA ARG A 150 7.06 2.52 -13.46
C ARG A 150 6.79 2.05 -12.03
N ARG A 151 6.54 2.98 -11.10
CA ARG A 151 6.40 2.70 -9.67
C ARG A 151 7.57 1.90 -9.09
N GLN A 152 8.75 2.25 -9.50
CA GLN A 152 9.99 1.61 -9.07
C GLN A 152 10.93 2.63 -8.42
N ALA A 153 11.68 2.17 -7.42
CA ALA A 153 12.71 2.98 -6.77
C ALA A 153 14.01 2.19 -6.68
N TRP A 154 15.12 2.91 -6.63
CA TRP A 154 16.47 2.34 -6.53
C TRP A 154 17.31 3.14 -5.56
N LEU A 155 18.19 2.46 -4.86
CA LEU A 155 19.29 3.06 -4.09
C LEU A 155 20.61 2.55 -4.69
N LYS A 156 21.49 3.47 -5.08
CA LYS A 156 22.79 3.12 -5.73
C LYS A 156 22.59 2.20 -6.96
N GLY A 157 21.48 2.37 -7.68
CA GLY A 157 21.12 1.52 -8.82
C GLY A 157 20.54 0.14 -8.48
N VAL A 158 20.46 -0.22 -7.20
CA VAL A 158 19.84 -1.48 -6.74
C VAL A 158 18.35 -1.26 -6.54
N PRO A 159 17.45 -2.08 -7.13
CA PRO A 159 16.02 -1.96 -6.96
C PRO A 159 15.59 -2.13 -5.50
N LEU A 160 14.72 -1.23 -5.02
CA LEU A 160 14.10 -1.31 -3.70
C LEU A 160 12.74 -2.01 -3.80
N ARG A 161 12.48 -2.94 -2.91
CA ARG A 161 11.15 -3.56 -2.75
C ARG A 161 10.33 -2.74 -1.77
N LEU A 162 9.46 -1.88 -2.29
CA LEU A 162 8.60 -1.02 -1.50
C LEU A 162 7.14 -1.46 -1.65
N SER A 163 6.38 -1.46 -0.55
CA SER A 163 4.93 -1.52 -0.62
C SER A 163 4.36 -0.25 -1.27
N ALA A 164 3.09 -0.27 -1.66
CA ALA A 164 2.47 0.91 -2.27
C ALA A 164 2.51 2.15 -1.34
N ARG A 165 2.38 1.95 -0.02
CA ARG A 165 2.49 3.03 0.98
C ARG A 165 3.91 3.55 1.15
N GLU A 166 4.88 2.66 1.26
CA GLU A 166 6.29 3.05 1.34
C GLU A 166 6.73 3.80 0.07
N PHE A 167 6.31 3.33 -1.10
CA PHE A 167 6.59 4.01 -2.36
C PHE A 167 5.97 5.41 -2.37
N ARG A 168 4.71 5.55 -1.96
CA ARG A 168 4.04 6.86 -1.90
C ARG A 168 4.67 7.79 -0.87
N LEU A 169 5.05 7.28 0.30
CA LEU A 169 5.74 8.05 1.33
C LEU A 169 7.10 8.55 0.83
N LEU A 170 7.88 7.67 0.19
CA LEU A 170 9.15 8.04 -0.41
C LEU A 170 8.97 9.07 -1.52
N GLU A 171 7.96 8.90 -2.38
CA GLU A 171 7.62 9.86 -3.45
C GLU A 171 7.32 11.25 -2.88
N VAL A 172 6.45 11.34 -1.85
CA VAL A 172 6.11 12.62 -1.21
C VAL A 172 7.36 13.27 -0.59
N LEU A 173 8.19 12.50 0.08
CA LEU A 173 9.44 12.98 0.66
C LEU A 173 10.42 13.46 -0.42
N MET A 174 10.57 12.73 -1.54
CA MET A 174 11.46 13.09 -2.63
C MET A 174 10.99 14.34 -3.40
N LEU A 175 9.68 14.50 -3.59
CA LEU A 175 9.10 15.70 -4.22
C LEU A 175 9.34 16.96 -3.39
N ASN A 176 9.52 16.81 -2.08
CA ASN A 176 9.77 17.90 -1.15
C ASN A 176 11.16 17.81 -0.51
N ALA A 177 12.15 17.29 -1.24
CA ALA A 177 13.49 17.11 -0.71
C ALA A 177 14.07 18.43 -0.18
N GLY A 178 14.73 18.37 0.99
CA GLY A 178 15.25 19.54 1.70
C GLY A 178 14.21 20.28 2.56
N GLN A 179 12.91 20.02 2.40
CA GLN A 179 11.84 20.66 3.19
C GLN A 179 11.38 19.75 4.33
N ALA A 180 11.17 20.34 5.51
CA ALA A 180 10.54 19.63 6.63
C ALA A 180 9.03 19.52 6.38
N LEU A 181 8.52 18.29 6.38
CA LEU A 181 7.09 18.00 6.25
C LEU A 181 6.53 17.61 7.61
N SER A 182 5.37 18.18 7.96
CA SER A 182 4.70 17.83 9.22
C SER A 182 4.15 16.40 9.17
N ARG A 183 3.98 15.77 10.36
CA ARG A 183 3.35 14.44 10.46
C ARG A 183 1.98 14.41 9.80
N GLN A 184 1.15 15.42 10.07
CA GLN A 184 -0.18 15.52 9.49
C GLN A 184 -0.13 15.60 7.97
N HIS A 185 0.73 16.46 7.42
CA HIS A 185 0.88 16.57 5.97
C HIS A 185 1.27 15.23 5.31
N LEU A 186 2.19 14.48 5.92
CA LEU A 186 2.60 13.16 5.43
C LEU A 186 1.46 12.14 5.53
N LEU A 187 0.70 12.15 6.63
CA LEU A 187 -0.49 11.31 6.78
C LEU A 187 -1.53 11.63 5.71
N ASP A 188 -1.89 12.89 5.52
CA ASP A 188 -2.87 13.33 4.53
C ASP A 188 -2.43 12.98 3.10
N ALA A 189 -1.15 13.18 2.78
CA ALA A 189 -0.61 12.93 1.45
C ALA A 189 -0.51 11.44 1.10
N VAL A 190 -0.30 10.57 2.10
CA VAL A 190 -0.09 9.13 1.91
C VAL A 190 -1.37 8.34 2.17
N TRP A 191 -2.13 8.68 3.21
CA TRP A 191 -3.36 7.97 3.60
C TRP A 191 -4.64 8.70 3.24
N GLY A 192 -4.59 10.01 3.01
CA GLY A 192 -5.70 10.89 2.65
C GLY A 192 -6.18 11.73 3.84
N PRO A 193 -6.83 12.89 3.57
CA PRO A 193 -7.25 13.83 4.61
C PRO A 193 -8.34 13.28 5.53
N ASP A 194 -9.14 12.33 5.04
CA ASP A 194 -10.22 11.70 5.81
C ASP A 194 -9.78 10.41 6.52
N TRP A 195 -8.46 10.15 6.55
CA TRP A 195 -7.96 8.94 7.19
C TRP A 195 -8.06 9.02 8.71
N VAL A 196 -8.80 8.08 9.28
CA VAL A 196 -9.00 7.92 10.73
C VAL A 196 -8.28 6.65 11.16
N GLY A 197 -6.99 6.73 11.40
CA GLY A 197 -6.15 5.62 11.86
C GLY A 197 -5.23 6.04 12.98
N ASP A 198 -4.36 5.10 13.42
CA ASP A 198 -3.37 5.38 14.46
C ASP A 198 -2.28 6.32 13.93
N PRO A 199 -2.03 7.47 14.58
CA PRO A 199 -0.93 8.37 14.23
C PRO A 199 0.45 7.70 14.17
N HIS A 200 0.66 6.59 14.91
CA HIS A 200 1.91 5.82 14.88
C HIS A 200 2.15 5.06 13.57
N THR A 201 1.14 4.95 12.70
CA THR A 201 1.30 4.31 11.38
C THR A 201 2.40 4.98 10.55
N LEU A 202 2.55 6.29 10.65
CA LEU A 202 3.59 7.02 9.93
C LEU A 202 4.99 6.62 10.43
N GLU A 203 5.20 6.56 11.74
CA GLU A 203 6.48 6.19 12.36
C GLU A 203 6.94 4.81 11.92
N VAL A 204 6.01 3.87 11.82
CA VAL A 204 6.27 2.50 11.36
C VAL A 204 6.76 2.50 9.91
N HIS A 205 6.06 3.20 9.01
CA HIS A 205 6.45 3.27 7.59
C HIS A 205 7.76 4.03 7.39
N ILE A 206 8.02 5.07 8.18
CA ILE A 206 9.32 5.77 8.20
C ILE A 206 10.44 4.81 8.64
N ARG A 207 10.20 4.00 9.68
CA ARG A 207 11.17 3.00 10.15
C ARG A 207 11.50 2.00 9.04
N TRP A 208 10.49 1.45 8.36
CA TRP A 208 10.72 0.49 7.27
C TRP A 208 11.41 1.09 6.06
N LEU A 209 11.09 2.35 5.70
CA LEU A 209 11.85 3.03 4.66
C LEU A 209 13.30 3.18 5.06
N ARG A 210 13.59 3.56 6.32
CA ARG A 210 14.96 3.65 6.82
C ARG A 210 15.68 2.31 6.75
N GLU A 211 15.04 1.22 7.14
CA GLU A 211 15.59 -0.15 7.04
C GLU A 211 15.98 -0.52 5.59
N LYS A 212 15.38 0.11 4.59
CA LYS A 212 15.62 -0.16 3.16
C LYS A 212 16.59 0.82 2.48
N ILE A 213 16.71 2.04 3.00
CA ILE A 213 17.48 3.10 2.31
C ILE A 213 18.66 3.65 3.13
N GLU A 214 18.70 3.43 4.44
CA GLU A 214 19.79 3.90 5.28
C GLU A 214 20.84 2.80 5.48
N GLU A 215 22.09 3.19 5.63
CA GLU A 215 23.17 2.28 6.04
C GLU A 215 23.01 1.87 7.50
N ASP A 216 22.61 2.82 8.36
CA ASP A 216 22.23 2.60 9.77
C ASP A 216 20.87 3.27 10.01
N PRO A 217 19.78 2.50 10.15
CA PRO A 217 18.44 3.06 10.43
C PRO A 217 18.35 3.86 11.75
N ALA A 218 19.26 3.61 12.72
CA ALA A 218 19.32 4.34 13.98
C ALA A 218 19.98 5.71 13.83
N GLN A 219 20.82 5.88 12.79
CA GLN A 219 21.49 7.13 12.42
C GLN A 219 21.14 7.58 11.00
N PRO A 220 19.87 7.88 10.75
CA PRO A 220 19.38 8.12 9.40
C PRO A 220 19.98 9.39 8.79
N ARG A 221 20.44 9.28 7.53
CA ARG A 221 21.02 10.37 6.76
C ARG A 221 20.10 10.86 5.64
N TYR A 222 19.26 9.99 5.09
CA TYR A 222 18.23 10.34 4.09
C TYR A 222 16.98 10.88 4.77
N ILE A 223 16.31 10.09 5.63
CA ILE A 223 15.06 10.51 6.27
C ILE A 223 15.37 11.01 7.67
N VAL A 224 15.61 12.29 7.81
CA VAL A 224 15.96 12.95 9.07
C VAL A 224 14.70 13.29 9.85
N THR A 225 14.69 13.01 11.17
CA THR A 225 13.60 13.43 12.06
C THR A 225 13.76 14.90 12.46
N VAL A 226 12.74 15.71 12.16
CA VAL A 226 12.63 17.08 12.65
C VAL A 226 11.81 17.06 13.94
N ARG A 227 12.50 17.14 15.09
CA ARG A 227 11.89 16.97 16.41
C ARG A 227 10.69 17.90 16.62
N GLY A 228 9.59 17.35 17.11
CA GLY A 228 8.34 18.07 17.38
C GLY A 228 7.55 18.48 16.11
N TYR A 229 8.05 18.18 14.92
CA TYR A 229 7.40 18.58 13.67
C TYR A 229 7.08 17.41 12.73
N GLY A 230 8.08 16.67 12.28
CA GLY A 230 7.89 15.57 11.32
C GLY A 230 9.20 15.07 10.74
N TYR A 231 9.29 14.99 9.41
CA TYR A 231 10.43 14.40 8.72
C TYR A 231 10.88 15.24 7.52
N ARG A 232 12.14 15.10 7.16
CA ARG A 232 12.76 15.75 6.00
C ARG A 232 13.65 14.76 5.26
N LEU A 233 13.56 14.72 3.94
CA LEU A 233 14.47 13.95 3.09
C LEU A 233 15.65 14.83 2.69
N GLU A 234 16.86 14.33 2.87
CA GLU A 234 18.11 15.00 2.49
C GLU A 234 18.95 14.05 1.61
N ALA A 235 19.85 14.62 0.83
CA ALA A 235 20.93 13.85 0.20
C ALA A 235 22.08 13.76 1.19
N PRO A 236 22.57 12.54 1.56
CA PRO A 236 23.72 12.39 2.44
C PRO A 236 25.03 12.80 1.79
#